data_502d90b8185821504377c03b459dd3eb
#
_entry.id   502d90b8185821504377c03b459dd3eb
#
_cell.length_a   1.000
_cell.length_b   1.000
_cell.length_c   1.000
_cell.angle_alpha   90.00
_cell.angle_beta   90.00
_cell.angle_gamma   90.00
#
_symmetry.space_group_name_H-M   'P 1'
#
loop_
_entity.id
_entity.type
_entity.pdbx_description
1 polymer ?
#
loop_
_entity_poly.entity_id
_entity_poly.type
_entity_poly.pdbx_seq_one_letter_code
_entity_poly.pdbx_strand_id
1 'polypeptide(L)'
;MNKTKIGIFLSLMLVLGFCSSCKEQKSNNKLLLNEVLVNNESNYQDDYGVHSAWIEIFNRSYGSADLAGCYLKFSSQPGDTASYFIPEGDVLPLIKPRQHALFWADGEPRRGTFHTNFKLDATNANWIGLYDSGKKLLDQVIVPAGTLKANQSYARVSDAADQWEVKGGSEDKYVTPSTNNKTIDSNAKMEKFEEHDSVGIGMAISAMSVVFCGLILLYISFKIIGKISVNLSKRNAMKAKGITD
;
A
#
# COMPACT_ATOMS: atom_id res chain seq x y z
N MET A 1 40.12 -33.73 -5.73
CA MET A 1 38.75 -33.22 -5.60
C MET A 1 38.32 -32.79 -7.00
N ASN A 2 37.31 -33.44 -7.58
CA ASN A 2 36.96 -33.26 -9.01
C ASN A 2 36.44 -31.87 -9.30
N LYS A 3 36.92 -31.24 -10.37
CA LYS A 3 36.52 -29.87 -10.84
C LYS A 3 35.01 -29.69 -10.95
N THR A 4 34.27 -30.76 -11.24
CA THR A 4 32.80 -30.78 -11.28
C THR A 4 32.13 -30.59 -9.89
N LYS A 5 32.71 -31.15 -8.82
CA LYS A 5 32.20 -31.00 -7.45
C LYS A 5 32.42 -29.58 -6.91
N ILE A 6 33.50 -28.92 -7.32
CA ILE A 6 33.82 -27.53 -6.95
C ILE A 6 32.82 -26.56 -7.64
N GLY A 7 32.50 -26.80 -8.91
CA GLY A 7 31.50 -25.99 -9.65
C GLY A 7 30.09 -26.07 -9.06
N ILE A 8 29.67 -27.26 -8.63
CA ILE A 8 28.35 -27.46 -8.00
C ILE A 8 28.32 -26.79 -6.61
N PHE A 9 29.41 -26.86 -5.84
CA PHE A 9 29.51 -26.24 -4.53
C PHE A 9 29.50 -24.68 -4.63
N LEU A 10 30.21 -24.14 -5.63
CA LEU A 10 30.25 -22.71 -5.91
C LEU A 10 28.89 -22.19 -6.39
N SER A 11 28.17 -22.94 -7.22
CA SER A 11 26.81 -22.62 -7.69
C SER A 11 25.79 -22.65 -6.54
N LEU A 12 25.91 -23.64 -5.64
CA LEU A 12 25.04 -23.75 -4.47
C LEU A 12 25.27 -22.61 -3.46
N MET A 13 26.52 -22.17 -3.27
CA MET A 13 26.86 -21.01 -2.44
C MET A 13 26.34 -19.70 -3.03
N LEU A 14 26.34 -19.56 -4.37
CA LEU A 14 25.80 -18.37 -5.03
C LEU A 14 24.28 -18.25 -4.86
N VAL A 15 23.55 -19.37 -4.88
CA VAL A 15 22.08 -19.39 -4.68
C VAL A 15 21.71 -19.10 -3.23
N LEU A 16 22.51 -19.53 -2.26
CA LEU A 16 22.29 -19.24 -0.83
C LEU A 16 22.59 -17.78 -0.45
N GLY A 17 23.42 -17.07 -1.22
CA GLY A 17 23.75 -15.66 -0.99
C GLY A 17 22.61 -14.68 -1.32
N PHE A 18 21.62 -15.07 -2.12
CA PHE A 18 20.48 -14.21 -2.49
C PHE A 18 19.32 -14.19 -1.48
N CYS A 19 19.33 -15.07 -0.47
CA CYS A 19 18.26 -15.13 0.55
C CYS A 19 18.48 -14.21 1.76
N SER A 20 19.56 -13.42 1.83
CA SER A 20 19.90 -12.61 3.01
C SER A 20 19.54 -11.12 2.89
N SER A 21 18.57 -10.73 2.08
CA SER A 21 18.12 -9.34 2.00
C SER A 21 16.68 -9.14 2.50
N CYS A 22 16.33 -9.77 3.62
CA CYS A 22 15.24 -9.24 4.44
C CYS A 22 15.84 -8.20 5.38
N LYS A 23 15.76 -6.92 5.02
CA LYS A 23 15.92 -5.83 5.99
C LYS A 23 14.81 -5.98 7.01
N GLU A 24 15.18 -6.24 8.24
CA GLU A 24 14.28 -6.18 9.40
C GLU A 24 13.59 -4.83 9.40
N GLN A 25 12.29 -4.85 9.14
CA GLN A 25 11.46 -3.65 9.14
C GLN A 25 11.26 -3.24 10.59
N LYS A 26 11.96 -2.21 11.04
CA LYS A 26 11.76 -1.55 12.33
C LYS A 26 10.29 -1.18 12.46
N SER A 27 9.66 -1.65 13.51
CA SER A 27 8.26 -1.46 13.90
C SER A 27 7.29 -2.48 13.30
N ASN A 28 6.89 -3.40 14.18
CA ASN A 28 5.90 -4.46 13.90
C ASN A 28 4.46 -3.93 14.00
N ASN A 29 4.28 -2.62 14.07
CA ASN A 29 2.97 -2.01 14.23
C ASN A 29 2.24 -2.00 12.89
N LYS A 30 1.10 -2.69 12.84
CA LYS A 30 0.25 -2.78 11.66
C LYS A 30 -0.51 -1.49 11.39
N LEU A 31 -0.82 -0.74 12.45
CA LEU A 31 -1.63 0.47 12.46
C LEU A 31 -0.75 1.68 12.73
N LEU A 32 -0.91 2.73 11.95
CA LEU A 32 -0.15 3.98 12.04
C LEU A 32 -1.09 5.18 11.87
N LEU A 33 -0.78 6.27 12.53
CA LEU A 33 -1.35 7.58 12.20
C LEU A 33 -0.78 8.03 10.85
N ASN A 34 -1.63 8.46 9.92
CA ASN A 34 -1.24 8.74 8.55
C ASN A 34 -1.42 10.21 8.15
N GLU A 35 -2.52 10.82 8.55
CA GLU A 35 -2.84 12.22 8.25
C GLU A 35 -3.72 12.82 9.35
N VAL A 36 -3.56 14.11 9.62
CA VAL A 36 -4.34 14.86 10.63
C VAL A 36 -4.72 16.21 10.07
N LEU A 37 -6.01 16.54 10.06
CA LEU A 37 -6.52 17.86 9.71
C LEU A 37 -7.13 18.50 10.94
N VAL A 38 -6.57 19.63 11.40
CA VAL A 38 -6.95 20.27 12.66
C VAL A 38 -8.05 21.30 12.47
N ASN A 39 -7.94 22.17 11.45
CA ASN A 39 -8.94 23.20 11.15
C ASN A 39 -9.62 22.90 9.83
N ASN A 40 -10.82 22.32 9.89
CA ASN A 40 -11.63 21.94 8.74
C ASN A 40 -12.76 22.94 8.54
N GLU A 41 -12.64 23.80 7.56
CA GLU A 41 -13.68 24.79 7.22
C GLU A 41 -14.53 24.37 6.01
N SER A 42 -13.91 23.71 5.02
CA SER A 42 -14.57 23.35 3.76
C SER A 42 -14.01 22.10 3.10
N ASN A 43 -13.21 21.31 3.83
CA ASN A 43 -12.66 20.07 3.32
C ASN A 43 -13.69 18.91 3.45
N TYR A 44 -13.26 17.73 3.76
CA TYR A 44 -14.10 16.55 3.90
C TYR A 44 -15.09 16.70 5.07
N GLN A 45 -16.33 16.26 4.88
CA GLN A 45 -17.41 16.34 5.89
C GLN A 45 -17.82 14.93 6.33
N ASP A 46 -18.37 14.85 7.54
CA ASP A 46 -18.91 13.61 8.09
C ASP A 46 -20.28 13.26 7.48
N ASP A 47 -20.84 12.12 7.86
CA ASP A 47 -22.16 11.66 7.41
C ASP A 47 -23.31 12.58 7.84
N TYR A 48 -23.07 13.51 8.77
CA TYR A 48 -24.00 14.54 9.21
C TYR A 48 -23.83 15.86 8.47
N GLY A 49 -22.90 15.94 7.51
CA GLY A 49 -22.61 17.14 6.75
C GLY A 49 -21.82 18.19 7.53
N VAL A 50 -21.11 17.79 8.58
CA VAL A 50 -20.33 18.70 9.44
C VAL A 50 -18.85 18.59 9.08
N HIS A 51 -18.21 19.77 8.94
CA HIS A 51 -16.76 19.86 8.77
C HIS A 51 -16.10 19.87 10.14
N SER A 52 -15.63 18.72 10.60
CA SER A 52 -14.91 18.58 11.85
C SER A 52 -13.44 18.24 11.60
N ALA A 53 -12.57 18.55 12.58
CA ALA A 53 -11.20 18.05 12.58
C ALA A 53 -11.19 16.52 12.50
N TRP A 54 -10.18 15.93 11.88
CA TRP A 54 -10.12 14.48 11.75
C TRP A 54 -8.69 13.92 11.84
N ILE A 55 -8.62 12.66 12.17
CA ILE A 55 -7.40 11.87 12.33
C ILE A 55 -7.54 10.62 11.48
N GLU A 56 -6.59 10.37 10.61
CA GLU A 56 -6.58 9.18 9.78
C GLU A 56 -5.60 8.14 10.30
N ILE A 57 -6.04 6.89 10.34
CA ILE A 57 -5.26 5.71 10.70
C ILE A 57 -5.14 4.81 9.47
N PHE A 58 -3.93 4.37 9.18
CA PHE A 58 -3.61 3.51 8.05
C PHE A 58 -3.21 2.11 8.52
N ASN A 59 -3.79 1.09 7.89
CA ASN A 59 -3.33 -0.29 8.02
C ASN A 59 -2.23 -0.59 7.01
N ARG A 60 -0.97 -0.56 7.46
CA ARG A 60 0.18 -0.84 6.60
C ARG A 60 0.38 -2.32 6.26
N SER A 61 -0.36 -3.23 6.92
CA SER A 61 -0.19 -4.67 6.74
C SER A 61 -0.96 -5.20 5.52
N TYR A 62 -0.63 -6.41 5.11
CA TYR A 62 -1.37 -7.14 4.06
C TYR A 62 -2.51 -8.01 4.61
N GLY A 63 -2.77 -7.95 5.91
CA GLY A 63 -3.92 -8.55 6.58
C GLY A 63 -4.85 -7.47 7.13
N SER A 64 -6.08 -7.82 7.45
CA SER A 64 -6.98 -6.91 8.17
C SER A 64 -6.43 -6.61 9.57
N ALA A 65 -6.65 -5.41 10.06
CA ALA A 65 -6.26 -4.96 11.39
C ALA A 65 -7.48 -4.37 12.10
N ASP A 66 -7.71 -4.80 13.32
CA ASP A 66 -8.85 -4.38 14.13
C ASP A 66 -8.42 -3.25 15.07
N LEU A 67 -9.17 -2.15 15.07
CA LEU A 67 -9.01 -1.04 15.99
C LEU A 67 -9.90 -1.19 17.25
N ALA A 68 -10.82 -2.16 17.28
CA ALA A 68 -11.66 -2.39 18.43
C ALA A 68 -10.81 -2.63 19.70
N GLY A 69 -11.16 -1.96 20.78
CA GLY A 69 -10.39 -1.99 22.03
C GLY A 69 -9.11 -1.13 22.05
N CYS A 70 -8.73 -0.51 20.94
CA CYS A 70 -7.63 0.43 20.88
C CYS A 70 -8.01 1.79 21.47
N TYR A 71 -7.00 2.63 21.73
CA TYR A 71 -7.21 3.97 22.28
C TYR A 71 -6.57 5.02 21.37
N LEU A 72 -7.34 6.09 21.09
CA LEU A 72 -6.82 7.35 20.60
C LEU A 72 -6.68 8.31 21.76
N LYS A 73 -5.47 8.82 21.99
CA LYS A 73 -5.20 9.82 23.02
C LYS A 73 -4.81 11.13 22.39
N PHE A 74 -5.23 12.21 23.01
CA PHE A 74 -4.98 13.57 22.56
C PHE A 74 -4.55 14.45 23.74
N SER A 75 -3.63 15.37 23.49
CA SER A 75 -3.23 16.42 24.41
C SER A 75 -2.78 17.66 23.63
N SER A 76 -3.28 18.82 24.02
CA SER A 76 -2.81 20.13 23.53
C SER A 76 -2.02 20.90 24.59
N GLN A 77 -2.11 20.48 25.86
CA GLN A 77 -1.43 21.13 26.99
C GLN A 77 -0.84 20.09 27.93
N PRO A 78 0.29 20.36 28.61
CA PRO A 78 0.86 19.46 29.59
C PRO A 78 -0.14 19.15 30.72
N GLY A 79 -0.37 17.86 30.97
CA GLY A 79 -1.25 17.38 32.04
C GLY A 79 -2.72 17.20 31.64
N ASP A 80 -3.14 17.68 30.49
CA ASP A 80 -4.50 17.47 29.97
C ASP A 80 -4.45 16.45 28.82
N THR A 81 -4.86 15.23 29.12
CA THR A 81 -4.88 14.14 28.14
C THR A 81 -6.26 13.53 28.06
N ALA A 82 -6.94 13.79 26.92
CA ALA A 82 -8.16 13.08 26.58
C ALA A 82 -7.84 11.68 26.05
N SER A 83 -8.71 10.72 26.32
CA SER A 83 -8.56 9.33 25.85
C SER A 83 -9.91 8.85 25.31
N TYR A 84 -9.92 8.46 24.05
CA TYR A 84 -11.05 7.84 23.38
C TYR A 84 -10.79 6.34 23.26
N PHE A 85 -11.67 5.55 23.84
CA PHE A 85 -11.69 4.09 23.69
C PHE A 85 -12.54 3.74 22.47
N ILE A 86 -11.97 3.03 21.52
CA ILE A 86 -12.69 2.55 20.32
C ILE A 86 -13.55 1.35 20.72
N PRO A 87 -14.88 1.41 20.60
CA PRO A 87 -15.78 0.39 21.10
C PRO A 87 -15.49 -1.01 20.55
N GLU A 88 -15.58 -2.01 21.41
CA GLU A 88 -15.55 -3.42 21.03
C GLU A 88 -16.94 -3.87 20.58
N GLY A 89 -16.98 -4.87 19.69
CA GLY A 89 -18.23 -5.45 19.21
C GLY A 89 -18.83 -4.77 17.96
N ASP A 90 -18.22 -3.68 17.47
CA ASP A 90 -18.53 -3.11 16.17
C ASP A 90 -17.62 -3.73 15.10
N VAL A 91 -18.16 -3.96 13.90
CA VAL A 91 -17.39 -4.46 12.75
C VAL A 91 -16.72 -3.34 11.96
N LEU A 92 -17.14 -2.11 12.15
CA LEU A 92 -16.65 -0.94 11.42
C LEU A 92 -15.15 -0.65 11.67
N PRO A 93 -14.59 -0.83 12.89
CA PRO A 93 -13.17 -0.57 13.15
C PRO A 93 -12.21 -1.58 12.50
N LEU A 94 -12.71 -2.60 11.80
CA LEU A 94 -11.87 -3.56 11.08
C LEU A 94 -11.36 -2.94 9.76
N ILE A 95 -10.11 -2.51 9.75
CA ILE A 95 -9.47 -1.91 8.56
C ILE A 95 -8.92 -3.02 7.66
N LYS A 96 -9.36 -3.06 6.40
CA LYS A 96 -8.85 -3.98 5.39
C LYS A 96 -7.36 -3.73 5.10
N PRO A 97 -6.65 -4.67 4.45
CA PRO A 97 -5.26 -4.49 4.06
C PRO A 97 -5.05 -3.21 3.24
N ARG A 98 -4.07 -2.41 3.63
CA ARG A 98 -3.69 -1.18 2.92
C ARG A 98 -4.82 -0.15 2.78
N GLN A 99 -5.78 -0.15 3.71
CA GLN A 99 -6.88 0.80 3.78
C GLN A 99 -6.74 1.74 4.97
N HIS A 100 -7.56 2.77 4.99
CA HIS A 100 -7.58 3.85 5.95
C HIS A 100 -8.87 3.81 6.78
N ALA A 101 -8.82 4.33 8.00
CA ALA A 101 -9.98 4.67 8.82
C ALA A 101 -9.85 6.10 9.30
N LEU A 102 -10.91 6.88 9.16
CA LEU A 102 -10.96 8.29 9.54
C LEU A 102 -11.76 8.45 10.83
N PHE A 103 -11.19 9.16 11.79
CA PHE A 103 -11.83 9.50 13.06
C PHE A 103 -12.07 10.99 13.14
N TRP A 104 -13.31 11.38 13.40
CA TRP A 104 -13.73 12.76 13.57
C TRP A 104 -13.45 13.22 15.00
N ALA A 105 -12.62 14.22 15.16
CA ALA A 105 -12.30 14.82 16.45
C ALA A 105 -13.28 15.97 16.75
N ASP A 106 -14.57 15.63 16.91
CA ASP A 106 -15.69 16.57 17.07
C ASP A 106 -16.24 16.65 18.50
N GLY A 107 -15.77 15.75 19.40
CA GLY A 107 -16.27 15.69 20.77
C GLY A 107 -17.66 15.08 20.90
N GLU A 108 -18.17 14.39 19.87
CA GLU A 108 -19.54 13.86 19.82
C GLU A 108 -19.56 12.32 19.63
N PRO A 109 -19.05 11.52 20.58
CA PRO A 109 -18.97 10.07 20.43
C PRO A 109 -20.34 9.38 20.28
N ARG A 110 -21.44 10.11 20.53
CA ARG A 110 -22.81 9.59 20.33
C ARG A 110 -23.17 9.45 18.83
N ARG A 111 -22.42 10.10 17.95
CA ARG A 111 -22.63 10.02 16.50
C ARG A 111 -22.16 8.73 15.89
N GLY A 112 -21.29 7.97 16.58
CA GLY A 112 -20.81 6.68 16.13
C GLY A 112 -19.36 6.38 16.51
N THR A 113 -18.90 5.20 16.17
CA THR A 113 -17.58 4.68 16.55
C THR A 113 -16.42 5.51 16.02
N PHE A 114 -16.61 6.23 14.92
CA PHE A 114 -15.56 7.09 14.34
C PHE A 114 -15.60 8.54 14.83
N HIS A 115 -16.44 8.89 15.82
CA HIS A 115 -16.51 10.20 16.45
C HIS A 115 -15.88 10.17 17.85
N THR A 116 -14.80 10.93 18.04
CA THR A 116 -14.06 10.92 19.31
C THR A 116 -14.75 11.80 20.36
N ASN A 117 -14.34 11.63 21.62
CA ASN A 117 -14.81 12.41 22.76
C ASN A 117 -13.99 13.69 23.01
N PHE A 118 -13.12 14.06 22.08
CA PHE A 118 -12.26 15.25 22.15
C PHE A 118 -12.26 16.02 20.84
N LYS A 119 -11.81 17.28 20.89
CA LYS A 119 -11.57 18.14 19.75
C LYS A 119 -10.10 18.48 19.64
N LEU A 120 -9.58 18.61 18.42
CA LEU A 120 -8.22 19.11 18.19
C LEU A 120 -8.19 20.63 18.40
N ASP A 121 -7.04 21.12 18.85
CA ASP A 121 -6.81 22.54 19.11
C ASP A 121 -6.17 23.22 17.92
N ALA A 122 -6.85 24.19 17.32
CA ALA A 122 -6.36 24.93 16.16
C ALA A 122 -5.22 25.91 16.49
N THR A 123 -5.04 26.25 17.76
CA THR A 123 -4.08 27.28 18.21
C THR A 123 -2.80 26.71 18.78
N ASN A 124 -2.90 25.57 19.48
CA ASN A 124 -1.78 24.92 20.15
C ASN A 124 -1.26 23.71 19.38
N ALA A 125 -0.12 23.20 19.79
CA ALA A 125 0.39 21.93 19.28
C ALA A 125 -0.53 20.78 19.73
N ASN A 126 -0.77 19.84 18.82
CA ASN A 126 -1.60 18.69 19.11
C ASN A 126 -0.72 17.43 19.16
N TRP A 127 -0.60 16.84 20.33
CA TRP A 127 -0.05 15.50 20.46
C TRP A 127 -1.17 14.48 20.32
N ILE A 128 -1.00 13.49 19.44
CA ILE A 128 -1.95 12.42 19.18
C ILE A 128 -1.20 11.10 19.30
N GLY A 129 -1.72 10.16 20.09
CA GLY A 129 -1.15 8.84 20.28
C GLY A 129 -2.18 7.75 20.01
N LEU A 130 -1.77 6.76 19.21
CA LEU A 130 -2.52 5.52 18.99
C LEU A 130 -1.96 4.41 19.87
N TYR A 131 -2.82 3.76 20.66
CA TYR A 131 -2.47 2.68 21.56
C TYR A 131 -3.28 1.43 21.25
N ASP A 132 -2.70 0.27 21.47
CA ASP A 132 -3.43 -1.00 21.39
C ASP A 132 -4.33 -1.24 22.62
N SER A 133 -5.10 -2.32 22.60
CA SER A 133 -5.96 -2.74 23.71
C SER A 133 -5.18 -3.03 25.01
N GLY A 134 -3.91 -3.39 24.90
CA GLY A 134 -3.00 -3.56 26.04
C GLY A 134 -2.39 -2.25 26.54
N LYS A 135 -2.82 -1.08 26.02
CA LYS A 135 -2.29 0.26 26.33
C LYS A 135 -0.82 0.45 25.93
N LYS A 136 -0.30 -0.33 24.99
CA LYS A 136 1.00 -0.14 24.41
C LYS A 136 0.89 0.89 23.28
N LEU A 137 1.81 1.86 23.25
CA LEU A 137 1.90 2.85 22.19
C LEU A 137 2.24 2.15 20.86
N LEU A 138 1.39 2.32 19.88
CA LEU A 138 1.60 1.86 18.50
C LEU A 138 2.28 2.94 17.65
N ASP A 139 1.74 4.15 17.69
CA ASP A 139 2.25 5.29 16.92
C ASP A 139 1.85 6.61 17.58
N GLN A 140 2.59 7.67 17.27
CA GLN A 140 2.28 9.01 17.76
C GLN A 140 2.72 10.08 16.76
N VAL A 141 2.04 11.22 16.82
CA VAL A 141 2.40 12.41 16.04
C VAL A 141 2.21 13.66 16.87
N ILE A 142 3.05 14.66 16.63
CA ILE A 142 2.88 16.01 17.16
C ILE A 142 2.65 16.92 15.95
N VAL A 143 1.46 17.50 15.87
CA VAL A 143 1.16 18.56 14.91
C VAL A 143 1.61 19.88 15.53
N PRO A 144 2.61 20.57 14.97
CA PRO A 144 3.16 21.79 15.58
C PRO A 144 2.13 22.94 15.54
N ALA A 145 2.12 23.77 16.59
CA ALA A 145 1.29 24.96 16.62
C ALA A 145 1.62 25.94 15.47
N GLY A 146 0.57 26.55 14.89
CA GLY A 146 0.74 27.60 13.86
C GLY A 146 1.29 27.11 12.52
N THR A 147 1.45 25.81 12.33
CA THR A 147 1.99 25.23 11.07
C THR A 147 0.92 25.09 10.00
N LEU A 148 -0.32 24.81 10.40
CA LEU A 148 -1.44 24.55 9.50
C LEU A 148 -2.35 25.77 9.38
N LYS A 149 -2.73 26.09 8.15
CA LYS A 149 -3.85 26.99 7.84
C LYS A 149 -5.14 26.18 7.78
N ALA A 150 -6.28 26.90 7.68
CA ALA A 150 -7.55 26.25 7.45
C ALA A 150 -7.50 25.32 6.21
N ASN A 151 -8.12 24.17 6.33
CA ASN A 151 -8.15 23.13 5.30
C ASN A 151 -6.79 22.55 4.89
N GLN A 152 -5.76 22.74 5.71
CA GLN A 152 -4.47 22.05 5.55
C GLN A 152 -4.36 20.91 6.55
N SER A 153 -3.72 19.82 6.11
CA SER A 153 -3.43 18.68 6.95
C SER A 153 -1.93 18.52 7.20
N TYR A 154 -1.59 17.83 8.27
CA TYR A 154 -0.27 17.33 8.56
C TYR A 154 -0.27 15.83 8.28
N ALA A 155 0.46 15.40 7.27
CA ALA A 155 0.37 14.06 6.74
C ALA A 155 1.76 13.45 6.52
N ARG A 156 1.83 12.13 6.52
CA ARG A 156 3.03 11.44 6.04
C ARG A 156 3.22 11.70 4.54
N VAL A 157 4.45 11.84 4.08
CA VAL A 157 4.79 12.11 2.66
C VAL A 157 4.19 11.04 1.73
N SER A 158 4.12 9.81 2.19
CA SER A 158 3.38 8.70 1.59
C SER A 158 2.92 7.77 2.71
N ASP A 159 1.94 6.90 2.43
CA ASP A 159 1.43 5.96 3.42
C ASP A 159 2.55 5.19 4.13
N ALA A 160 2.53 5.26 5.46
CA ALA A 160 3.53 4.64 6.34
C ALA A 160 4.98 5.15 6.18
N ALA A 161 5.22 6.28 5.52
CA ALA A 161 6.52 6.94 5.53
C ALA A 161 6.82 7.52 6.93
N ASP A 162 8.10 7.62 7.29
CA ASP A 162 8.48 8.20 8.58
C ASP A 162 8.42 9.74 8.57
N GLN A 163 8.54 10.36 7.39
CA GLN A 163 8.53 11.80 7.21
C GLN A 163 7.12 12.36 7.10
N TRP A 164 6.91 13.53 7.71
CA TRP A 164 5.66 14.27 7.70
C TRP A 164 5.81 15.59 6.95
N GLU A 165 4.74 16.02 6.29
CA GLU A 165 4.66 17.27 5.55
C GLU A 165 3.29 17.93 5.71
N VAL A 166 3.22 19.23 5.36
CA VAL A 166 1.95 19.96 5.26
C VAL A 166 1.37 19.72 3.87
N LYS A 167 0.09 19.32 3.83
CA LYS A 167 -0.71 19.17 2.61
C LYS A 167 -1.83 20.17 2.55
N GLY A 168 -2.26 20.49 1.34
CA GLY A 168 -3.24 21.54 1.07
C GLY A 168 -2.58 22.90 0.80
N GLY A 169 -3.13 23.64 -0.14
CA GLY A 169 -2.65 24.98 -0.51
C GLY A 169 -1.62 25.02 -1.64
N SER A 170 -1.31 23.90 -2.28
CA SER A 170 -0.58 23.82 -3.55
C SER A 170 -1.21 22.78 -4.48
N GLU A 171 -1.03 22.95 -5.78
CA GLU A 171 -1.60 22.04 -6.80
C GLU A 171 -1.03 20.62 -6.74
N ASP A 172 0.13 20.44 -6.09
CA ASP A 172 0.81 19.14 -6.02
C ASP A 172 0.60 18.40 -4.69
N LYS A 173 -0.03 19.05 -3.70
CA LYS A 173 -0.19 18.52 -2.34
C LYS A 173 -1.60 18.72 -1.84
N TYR A 174 -2.47 17.80 -2.18
CA TYR A 174 -3.85 17.82 -1.69
C TYR A 174 -3.96 17.11 -0.34
N VAL A 175 -4.96 17.48 0.42
CA VAL A 175 -5.43 16.74 1.59
C VAL A 175 -6.10 15.46 1.10
N THR A 176 -5.77 14.32 1.70
CA THR A 176 -6.11 13.00 1.17
C THR A 176 -6.94 12.13 2.13
N PRO A 177 -8.12 12.58 2.60
CA PRO A 177 -8.94 11.81 3.54
C PRO A 177 -9.37 10.48 2.94
N SER A 178 -9.14 9.40 3.67
CA SER A 178 -9.51 8.01 3.32
C SER A 178 -8.88 7.49 2.02
N THR A 179 -7.80 8.10 1.56
CA THR A 179 -7.07 7.69 0.37
C THR A 179 -5.56 7.79 0.57
N ASN A 180 -4.78 7.29 -0.40
CA ASN A 180 -3.32 7.31 -0.32
C ASN A 180 -2.77 8.72 -0.20
N ASN A 181 -1.76 8.90 0.63
CA ASN A 181 -1.08 10.19 0.83
C ASN A 181 -0.35 10.72 -0.42
N LYS A 182 -0.11 9.93 -1.43
CA LYS A 182 0.29 10.38 -2.75
C LYS A 182 -0.93 10.82 -3.54
N THR A 183 -1.03 12.09 -3.80
CA THR A 183 -2.17 12.74 -4.47
C THR A 183 -2.22 12.58 -5.96
N ILE A 184 -1.12 12.25 -6.56
CA ILE A 184 -1.09 11.89 -7.97
C ILE A 184 -0.81 10.42 -7.97
N ASP A 185 -1.64 9.64 -8.62
CA ASP A 185 -1.30 8.32 -9.12
C ASP A 185 -0.17 8.46 -10.16
N SER A 186 0.90 9.14 -9.76
CA SER A 186 2.15 9.08 -10.48
C SER A 186 2.71 7.69 -10.19
N ASN A 187 2.16 6.75 -10.92
CA ASN A 187 2.82 5.49 -11.09
C ASN A 187 4.17 5.86 -11.70
N ALA A 188 5.24 5.86 -10.87
CA ALA A 188 6.58 6.24 -11.33
C ALA A 188 7.04 5.41 -12.54
N LYS A 189 6.36 4.30 -12.82
CA LYS A 189 6.48 3.52 -14.05
C LYS A 189 5.73 4.18 -15.20
N MET A 190 4.55 4.75 -14.98
CA MET A 190 3.80 5.48 -16.03
C MET A 190 4.49 6.78 -16.40
N GLU A 191 4.99 7.57 -15.44
CA GLU A 191 5.80 8.77 -15.73
C GLU A 191 7.03 8.44 -16.57
N LYS A 192 7.77 7.39 -16.24
CA LYS A 192 8.89 6.92 -17.04
C LYS A 192 8.48 6.43 -18.44
N PHE A 193 7.28 5.84 -18.57
CA PHE A 193 6.74 5.46 -19.88
C PHE A 193 6.33 6.69 -20.68
N GLU A 194 5.69 7.66 -20.07
CA GLU A 194 5.25 8.89 -20.72
C GLU A 194 6.46 9.74 -21.19
N GLU A 195 7.52 9.80 -20.37
CA GLU A 195 8.77 10.47 -20.70
C GLU A 195 9.52 9.81 -21.89
N HIS A 196 9.48 8.46 -21.98
CA HIS A 196 10.19 7.70 -23.00
C HIS A 196 9.34 7.31 -24.23
N ASP A 197 8.04 7.31 -24.12
CA ASP A 197 7.10 6.89 -25.16
C ASP A 197 5.79 7.69 -25.10
N SER A 198 5.89 9.00 -25.26
CA SER A 198 4.75 9.93 -25.22
C SER A 198 3.65 9.64 -26.24
N VAL A 199 3.94 8.85 -27.27
CA VAL A 199 3.01 8.49 -28.35
C VAL A 199 2.56 7.01 -28.28
N GLY A 200 3.10 6.22 -27.35
CA GLY A 200 2.74 4.82 -27.16
C GLY A 200 3.28 3.86 -28.22
N ILE A 201 4.19 4.31 -29.10
CA ILE A 201 4.74 3.49 -30.19
C ILE A 201 5.57 2.33 -29.66
N GLY A 202 6.39 2.55 -28.61
CA GLY A 202 7.20 1.51 -27.96
C GLY A 202 6.33 0.44 -27.33
N MET A 203 5.23 0.83 -26.72
CA MET A 203 4.26 -0.09 -26.12
C MET A 203 3.55 -0.92 -27.21
N ALA A 204 3.18 -0.30 -28.33
CA ALA A 204 2.56 -0.99 -29.47
C ALA A 204 3.51 -2.01 -30.11
N ILE A 205 4.78 -1.65 -30.34
CA ILE A 205 5.80 -2.54 -30.88
C ILE A 205 6.08 -3.71 -29.92
N SER A 206 6.18 -3.47 -28.63
CA SER A 206 6.41 -4.53 -27.65
C SER A 206 5.25 -5.52 -27.59
N ALA A 207 4.01 -5.03 -27.59
CA ALA A 207 2.81 -5.87 -27.63
C ALA A 207 2.73 -6.73 -28.90
N MET A 208 2.98 -6.13 -30.09
CA MET A 208 3.06 -6.87 -31.34
C MET A 208 4.17 -7.93 -31.31
N SER A 209 5.34 -7.59 -30.79
CA SER A 209 6.47 -8.51 -30.73
C SER A 209 6.15 -9.76 -29.90
N VAL A 210 5.46 -9.63 -28.77
CA VAL A 210 5.03 -10.76 -27.95
C VAL A 210 4.08 -11.68 -28.73
N VAL A 211 3.11 -11.09 -29.45
CA VAL A 211 2.17 -11.86 -30.27
C VAL A 211 2.89 -12.62 -31.40
N PHE A 212 3.79 -11.95 -32.13
CA PHE A 212 4.57 -12.57 -33.21
C PHE A 212 5.47 -13.70 -32.68
N CYS A 213 6.13 -13.50 -31.53
CA CYS A 213 6.91 -14.57 -30.89
C CYS A 213 6.03 -15.78 -30.55
N GLY A 214 4.84 -15.56 -30.01
CA GLY A 214 3.86 -16.62 -29.75
C GLY A 214 3.46 -17.39 -31.00
N LEU A 215 3.18 -16.68 -32.11
CA LEU A 215 2.83 -17.30 -33.38
C LEU A 215 3.99 -18.10 -34.00
N ILE A 216 5.22 -17.60 -33.87
CA ILE A 216 6.42 -18.32 -34.33
C ILE A 216 6.62 -19.61 -33.56
N LEU A 217 6.46 -19.56 -32.22
CA LEU A 217 6.56 -20.75 -31.37
C LEU A 217 5.49 -21.79 -31.72
N LEU A 218 4.25 -21.36 -31.94
CA LEU A 218 3.18 -22.24 -32.41
C LEU A 218 3.48 -22.87 -33.75
N TYR A 219 3.96 -22.06 -34.72
CA TYR A 219 4.36 -22.58 -36.04
C TYR A 219 5.46 -23.63 -35.96
N ILE A 220 6.50 -23.38 -35.14
CA ILE A 220 7.59 -24.33 -34.92
C ILE A 220 7.05 -25.61 -34.29
N SER A 221 6.19 -25.50 -33.26
CA SER A 221 5.58 -26.64 -32.58
C SER A 221 4.77 -27.49 -33.53
N PHE A 222 3.90 -26.91 -34.37
CA PHE A 222 3.12 -27.64 -35.36
C PHE A 222 3.99 -28.27 -36.44
N LYS A 223 5.04 -27.59 -36.85
CA LYS A 223 5.99 -28.15 -37.84
C LYS A 223 6.74 -29.37 -37.29
N ILE A 224 7.13 -29.35 -36.04
CA ILE A 224 7.77 -30.47 -35.36
C ILE A 224 6.78 -31.65 -35.21
N ILE A 225 5.59 -31.39 -34.67
CA ILE A 225 4.54 -32.40 -34.49
C ILE A 225 4.17 -33.02 -35.82
N GLY A 226 3.96 -32.21 -36.88
CA GLY A 226 3.66 -32.69 -38.21
C GLY A 226 4.74 -33.60 -38.77
N LYS A 227 6.02 -33.22 -38.61
CA LYS A 227 7.15 -34.05 -39.05
C LYS A 227 7.23 -35.39 -38.31
N ILE A 228 6.99 -35.37 -36.98
CA ILE A 228 6.95 -36.60 -36.17
C ILE A 228 5.77 -37.48 -36.61
N SER A 229 4.59 -36.91 -36.77
CA SER A 229 3.38 -37.65 -37.17
C SER A 229 3.55 -38.33 -38.54
N VAL A 230 4.07 -37.60 -39.52
CA VAL A 230 4.35 -38.17 -40.86
C VAL A 230 5.38 -39.31 -40.78
N ASN A 231 6.43 -39.14 -40.01
CA ASN A 231 7.44 -40.19 -39.83
C ASN A 231 6.88 -41.42 -39.13
N LEU A 232 6.07 -41.24 -38.11
CA LEU A 232 5.37 -42.33 -37.43
C LEU A 232 4.42 -43.09 -38.36
N SER A 233 3.62 -42.33 -39.12
CA SER A 233 2.69 -42.90 -40.10
C SER A 233 3.42 -43.72 -41.19
N LYS A 234 4.56 -43.21 -41.71
CA LYS A 234 5.41 -43.94 -42.66
C LYS A 234 5.97 -45.23 -42.05
N ARG A 235 6.49 -45.18 -40.81
CA ARG A 235 7.00 -46.37 -40.09
C ARG A 235 5.93 -47.40 -39.88
N ASN A 236 4.72 -46.99 -39.46
CA ASN A 236 3.59 -47.90 -39.26
C ASN A 236 3.12 -48.55 -40.61
N ALA A 237 3.14 -47.76 -41.69
CA ALA A 237 2.78 -48.30 -43.02
C ALA A 237 3.83 -49.30 -43.56
N MET A 238 5.14 -49.07 -43.29
CA MET A 238 6.21 -50.00 -43.63
C MET A 238 6.11 -51.31 -42.82
N LYS A 239 5.87 -51.19 -41.52
CA LYS A 239 5.64 -52.36 -40.64
C LYS A 239 4.41 -53.20 -41.09
N ALA A 240 3.32 -52.53 -41.51
CA ALA A 240 2.14 -53.24 -42.03
C ALA A 240 2.38 -53.97 -43.36
N LYS A 241 3.36 -53.51 -44.17
CA LYS A 241 3.76 -54.18 -45.43
C LYS A 241 4.89 -55.23 -45.25
N GLY A 242 5.26 -55.56 -44.02
CA GLY A 242 6.28 -56.59 -43.76
C GLY A 242 7.71 -56.24 -44.18
N ILE A 243 7.98 -54.95 -44.46
CA ILE A 243 9.32 -54.43 -44.81
C ILE A 243 9.94 -54.03 -43.45
N THR A 244 10.76 -54.92 -42.88
CA THR A 244 11.67 -54.62 -41.75
C THR A 244 13.02 -54.35 -42.33
N ASP A 245 13.63 -53.19 -42.01
CA ASP A 245 15.05 -52.95 -42.14
C ASP A 245 15.82 -53.88 -41.22
#